data_b59dc5d4caa997ad22e4b067ad666120
#
_entry.id   b59dc5d4caa997ad22e4b067ad666120
#
_cell.length_a   1.000
_cell.length_b   1.000
_cell.length_c   1.000
_cell.angle_alpha   90.00
_cell.angle_beta   90.00
_cell.angle_gamma   90.00
#
_symmetry.space_group_name_H-M   'P 1'
#
loop_
_entity.id
_entity.type
_entity.pdbx_description
1 polymer ?
#
loop_
_entity_poly.entity_id
_entity_poly.type
_entity_poly.pdbx_seq_one_letter_code
_entity_poly.pdbx_strand_id
1 'polypeptide(L)'
;MTKPLLEDFYTEIVSTNLSAENTFTATVELNPSHKIYKGHFPEIPVAPGVSLIQLIQEVFAKKINQELTLKEGSNIKFLAMINPLKENKITISYTFLIKDKEVDVTANISGKEIIYVKFKGKFNIK
;
A
#
# COMPACT_ATOMS: atom_id res chain seq x y z
N MET A 1 -15.64 -8.78 -9.93
CA MET A 1 -14.48 -8.24 -9.20
C MET A 1 -14.78 -6.81 -8.75
N THR A 2 -14.54 -6.51 -7.50
CA THR A 2 -14.79 -5.19 -6.94
C THR A 2 -13.78 -4.19 -7.48
N LYS A 3 -14.23 -3.00 -7.86
CA LYS A 3 -13.32 -1.94 -8.30
C LYS A 3 -12.44 -1.50 -7.13
N PRO A 4 -11.15 -1.21 -7.35
CA PRO A 4 -10.32 -0.62 -6.32
C PRO A 4 -10.85 0.74 -5.89
N LEU A 5 -10.77 1.06 -4.61
CA LEU A 5 -11.18 2.36 -4.10
C LEU A 5 -10.23 3.47 -4.56
N LEU A 6 -9.00 3.12 -4.92
CA LEU A 6 -7.98 4.06 -5.38
C LEU A 6 -7.83 4.02 -6.90
N GLU A 7 -8.96 4.08 -7.62
CA GLU A 7 -8.92 4.12 -9.08
C GLU A 7 -8.06 5.29 -9.55
N ASP A 8 -7.11 5.01 -10.47
CA ASP A 8 -6.18 5.98 -11.04
C ASP A 8 -5.19 6.62 -10.06
N PHE A 9 -5.11 6.11 -8.84
CA PHE A 9 -4.14 6.62 -7.86
C PHE A 9 -2.74 6.10 -8.13
N TYR A 10 -2.64 4.86 -8.59
CA TYR A 10 -1.35 4.21 -8.83
C TYR A 10 -1.44 3.21 -9.97
N THR A 11 -0.25 2.84 -10.48
CA THR A 11 -0.10 1.73 -11.43
C THR A 11 0.97 0.80 -10.90
N GLU A 12 0.69 -0.50 -10.87
CA GLU A 12 1.69 -1.48 -10.46
C GLU A 12 2.68 -1.68 -11.61
N ILE A 13 3.98 -1.50 -11.33
CA ILE A 13 5.03 -1.63 -12.34
C ILE A 13 5.62 -3.03 -12.35
N VAL A 14 6.05 -3.52 -11.18
CA VAL A 14 6.68 -4.82 -11.06
C VAL A 14 6.36 -5.41 -9.70
N SER A 15 6.25 -6.73 -9.65
CA SER A 15 6.00 -7.44 -8.41
C SER A 15 6.85 -8.71 -8.41
N THR A 16 7.52 -9.00 -7.30
CA THR A 16 8.26 -10.25 -7.16
C THR A 16 7.30 -11.39 -6.88
N ASN A 17 7.74 -12.61 -7.18
CA ASN A 17 6.96 -13.80 -6.85
C ASN A 17 6.92 -14.01 -5.34
N LEU A 18 5.87 -14.68 -4.87
CA LEU A 18 5.78 -15.07 -3.47
C LEU A 18 6.92 -16.03 -3.14
N SER A 19 7.62 -15.76 -2.04
CA SER A 19 8.65 -16.67 -1.55
C SER A 19 8.02 -17.75 -0.67
N ALA A 20 8.79 -18.80 -0.40
CA ALA A 20 8.36 -19.85 0.54
C ALA A 20 8.15 -19.29 1.96
N GLU A 21 8.68 -18.12 2.24
CA GLU A 21 8.57 -17.48 3.56
C GLU A 21 7.45 -16.45 3.62
N ASN A 22 6.55 -16.45 2.63
CA ASN A 22 5.42 -15.52 2.55
C ASN A 22 5.85 -14.06 2.53
N THR A 23 6.82 -13.75 1.68
CA THR A 23 7.27 -12.39 1.45
C THR A 23 7.20 -12.06 -0.03
N PHE A 24 6.99 -10.81 -0.34
CA PHE A 24 7.11 -10.30 -1.71
C PHE A 24 7.25 -8.78 -1.66
N THR A 25 7.64 -8.22 -2.79
CA THR A 25 7.67 -6.76 -2.96
C THR A 25 6.88 -6.38 -4.19
N ALA A 26 6.32 -5.18 -4.17
CA ALA A 26 5.63 -4.61 -5.31
C ALA A 26 6.09 -3.17 -5.48
N THR A 27 6.45 -2.79 -6.70
CA THR A 27 6.79 -1.41 -7.03
C THR A 27 5.62 -0.81 -7.78
N VAL A 28 5.15 0.33 -7.31
CA VAL A 28 4.03 1.03 -7.92
C VAL A 28 4.45 2.44 -8.29
N GLU A 29 3.78 2.99 -9.30
CA GLU A 29 3.97 4.37 -9.72
C GLU A 29 2.73 5.15 -9.33
N LEU A 30 2.91 6.18 -8.50
CA LEU A 30 1.83 7.05 -8.09
C LEU A 30 1.49 8.02 -9.21
N ASN A 31 0.21 8.33 -9.36
CA ASN A 31 -0.27 9.30 -10.33
C ASN A 31 -0.37 10.68 -9.67
N PRO A 32 0.55 11.60 -9.93
CA PRO A 32 0.53 12.91 -9.27
C PRO A 32 -0.64 13.79 -9.70
N SER A 33 -1.33 13.42 -10.79
CA SER A 33 -2.50 14.15 -11.26
C SER A 33 -3.81 13.68 -10.64
N HIS A 34 -3.75 12.71 -9.74
CA HIS A 34 -4.97 12.18 -9.11
C HIS A 34 -5.67 13.28 -8.31
N LYS A 35 -7.01 13.30 -8.42
CA LYS A 35 -7.84 14.33 -7.80
C LYS A 35 -7.71 14.41 -6.28
N ILE A 36 -7.23 13.35 -5.62
CA ILE A 36 -7.06 13.32 -4.17
C ILE A 36 -6.12 14.42 -3.68
N TYR A 37 -5.16 14.83 -4.53
CA TYR A 37 -4.20 15.86 -4.14
C TYR A 37 -4.78 17.27 -4.18
N LYS A 38 -5.84 17.48 -4.92
CA LYS A 38 -6.44 18.82 -5.08
C LYS A 38 -7.17 19.31 -3.84
N GLY A 39 -7.73 18.40 -3.06
CA GLY A 39 -8.43 18.75 -1.83
C GLY A 39 -7.55 18.68 -0.60
N HIS A 40 -6.24 18.44 -0.77
CA HIS A 40 -5.35 18.14 0.33
C HIS A 40 -3.99 18.75 0.02
N PHE A 41 -3.66 19.89 0.64
CA PHE A 41 -2.42 20.63 0.39
C PHE A 41 -2.23 20.96 -1.09
N PRO A 42 -3.07 21.85 -1.68
CA PRO A 42 -3.06 22.07 -3.13
C PRO A 42 -1.74 22.61 -3.70
N GLU A 43 -0.91 23.25 -2.90
CA GLU A 43 0.38 23.79 -3.34
C GLU A 43 1.49 22.73 -3.31
N ILE A 44 1.40 21.79 -2.37
CA ILE A 44 2.37 20.72 -2.22
C ILE A 44 1.58 19.42 -2.14
N PRO A 45 1.55 18.62 -3.20
CA PRO A 45 0.80 17.37 -3.16
C PRO A 45 1.45 16.38 -2.20
N VAL A 46 0.62 15.87 -1.29
CA VAL A 46 1.04 14.89 -0.29
C VAL A 46 0.03 13.76 -0.29
N ALA A 47 0.51 12.53 -0.41
CA ALA A 47 -0.37 11.37 -0.36
C ALA A 47 -0.96 11.24 1.06
N PRO A 48 -2.31 11.27 1.20
CA PRO A 48 -2.91 11.11 2.52
C PRO A 48 -2.60 9.75 3.13
N GLY A 49 -2.40 9.71 4.45
CA GLY A 49 -2.08 8.45 5.13
C GLY A 49 -3.11 7.35 4.88
N VAL A 50 -4.40 7.72 4.88
CA VAL A 50 -5.47 6.73 4.65
C VAL A 50 -5.38 6.11 3.26
N SER A 51 -4.93 6.87 2.25
CA SER A 51 -4.77 6.33 0.90
C SER A 51 -3.59 5.37 0.82
N LEU A 52 -2.57 5.57 1.63
CA LEU A 52 -1.42 4.67 1.67
C LEU A 52 -1.77 3.34 2.32
N ILE A 53 -2.62 3.35 3.34
CA ILE A 53 -3.11 2.11 3.94
C ILE A 53 -3.99 1.36 2.94
N GLN A 54 -4.85 2.07 2.21
CA GLN A 54 -5.67 1.47 1.17
C GLN A 54 -4.80 0.88 0.06
N LEU A 55 -3.71 1.55 -0.30
CA LEU A 55 -2.75 1.06 -1.29
C LEU A 55 -2.15 -0.28 -0.84
N ILE A 56 -1.71 -0.36 0.41
CA ILE A 56 -1.17 -1.61 0.97
C ILE A 56 -2.20 -2.74 0.83
N GLN A 57 -3.45 -2.47 1.18
CA GLN A 57 -4.52 -3.46 1.11
C GLN A 57 -4.80 -3.92 -0.32
N GLU A 58 -4.93 -2.98 -1.25
CA GLU A 58 -5.29 -3.30 -2.63
C GLU A 58 -4.21 -4.11 -3.33
N VAL A 59 -2.95 -3.73 -3.17
CA VAL A 59 -1.84 -4.45 -3.79
C VAL A 59 -1.71 -5.85 -3.21
N PHE A 60 -1.88 -5.98 -1.90
CA PHE A 60 -1.83 -7.27 -1.24
C PHE A 60 -2.99 -8.18 -1.68
N ALA A 61 -4.21 -7.65 -1.69
CA ALA A 61 -5.40 -8.40 -2.10
C ALA A 61 -5.25 -8.94 -3.52
N LYS A 62 -4.72 -8.12 -4.41
CA LYS A 62 -4.48 -8.53 -5.80
C LYS A 62 -3.43 -9.64 -5.88
N LYS A 63 -2.37 -9.53 -5.07
CA LYS A 63 -1.28 -10.51 -5.08
C LYS A 63 -1.74 -11.90 -4.65
N ILE A 64 -2.54 -11.97 -3.59
CA ILE A 64 -3.05 -13.26 -3.11
C ILE A 64 -4.40 -13.64 -3.72
N ASN A 65 -4.93 -12.80 -4.61
CA ASN A 65 -6.20 -13.02 -5.30
C ASN A 65 -7.37 -13.27 -4.34
N GLN A 66 -7.49 -12.41 -3.35
CA GLN A 66 -8.55 -12.47 -2.34
C GLN A 66 -9.12 -11.08 -2.09
N GLU A 67 -10.38 -11.02 -1.70
CA GLU A 67 -10.97 -9.78 -1.24
C GLU A 67 -10.71 -9.65 0.26
N LEU A 68 -10.28 -8.46 0.68
CA LEU A 68 -9.88 -8.22 2.06
C LEU A 68 -10.63 -7.04 2.66
N THR A 69 -10.89 -7.13 3.96
CA THR A 69 -11.31 -5.97 4.75
C THR A 69 -10.33 -5.80 5.90
N LEU A 70 -9.99 -4.56 6.21
CA LEU A 70 -9.09 -4.28 7.33
C LEU A 70 -9.82 -4.58 8.64
N LYS A 71 -9.25 -5.45 9.43
CA LYS A 71 -9.78 -5.79 10.75
C LYS A 71 -9.15 -4.94 11.83
N GLU A 72 -7.85 -4.78 11.78
CA GLU A 72 -7.11 -4.08 12.83
C GLU A 72 -5.80 -3.54 12.28
N GLY A 73 -5.53 -2.26 12.53
CA GLY A 73 -4.20 -1.69 12.32
C GLY A 73 -3.48 -1.66 13.65
N SER A 74 -2.68 -2.68 13.93
CA SER A 74 -2.04 -2.84 15.23
C SER A 74 -0.97 -1.79 15.48
N ASN A 75 -0.22 -1.43 14.44
CA ASN A 75 0.85 -0.45 14.56
C ASN A 75 1.09 0.17 13.19
N ILE A 76 0.72 1.44 13.06
CA ILE A 76 0.87 2.18 11.81
C ILE A 76 1.69 3.42 12.10
N LYS A 77 2.83 3.56 11.42
CA LYS A 77 3.72 4.71 11.59
C LYS A 77 3.93 5.40 10.26
N PHE A 78 3.59 6.67 10.20
CA PHE A 78 3.88 7.53 9.05
C PHE A 78 5.15 8.30 9.35
N LEU A 79 6.26 7.85 8.74
CA LEU A 79 7.60 8.37 9.06
C LEU A 79 7.96 9.58 8.23
N ALA A 80 7.38 9.72 7.05
CA ALA A 80 7.62 10.84 6.15
C ALA A 80 6.46 10.97 5.19
N MET A 81 6.32 12.15 4.61
CA MET A 81 5.28 12.43 3.63
C MET A 81 5.76 12.07 2.23
N ILE A 82 4.88 11.51 1.41
CA ILE A 82 5.17 11.22 0.02
C ILE A 82 4.65 12.34 -0.85
N ASN A 83 5.56 13.01 -1.55
CA ASN A 83 5.23 13.98 -2.58
C ASN A 83 5.40 13.30 -3.94
N PRO A 84 4.30 12.98 -4.64
CA PRO A 84 4.40 12.21 -5.89
C PRO A 84 5.06 12.97 -7.03
N LEU A 85 5.23 14.29 -6.90
CA LEU A 85 5.97 15.06 -7.90
C LEU A 85 7.48 14.88 -7.74
N LYS A 86 7.94 14.56 -6.52
CA LYS A 86 9.36 14.34 -6.25
C LYS A 86 9.74 12.87 -6.31
N GLU A 87 8.85 12.01 -5.84
CA GLU A 87 9.09 10.57 -5.85
C GLU A 87 7.78 9.85 -6.11
N ASN A 88 7.59 9.39 -7.34
CA ASN A 88 6.35 8.72 -7.71
C ASN A 88 6.47 7.19 -7.77
N LYS A 89 7.69 6.66 -7.78
CA LYS A 89 7.91 5.21 -7.76
C LYS A 89 8.27 4.79 -6.35
N ILE A 90 7.42 3.98 -5.76
CA ILE A 90 7.62 3.49 -4.39
C ILE A 90 7.52 1.97 -4.36
N THR A 91 8.19 1.38 -3.39
CA THR A 91 8.19 -0.07 -3.23
C THR A 91 7.52 -0.43 -1.92
N ILE A 92 6.62 -1.42 -1.99
CA ILE A 92 5.95 -1.96 -0.81
C ILE A 92 6.51 -3.35 -0.57
N SER A 93 7.07 -3.57 0.62
CA SER A 93 7.60 -4.88 1.02
C SER A 93 6.62 -5.52 1.99
N TYR A 94 6.28 -6.79 1.75
CA TYR A 94 5.28 -7.51 2.54
C TYR A 94 5.85 -8.75 3.17
N THR A 95 5.44 -9.01 4.41
CA THR A 95 5.58 -10.29 5.10
C THR A 95 4.22 -10.61 5.69
N PHE A 96 3.73 -11.83 5.54
CA PHE A 96 2.39 -12.14 5.98
C PHE A 96 2.25 -13.57 6.47
N LEU A 97 1.19 -13.82 7.24
CA LEU A 97 0.84 -15.14 7.74
C LEU A 97 -0.67 -15.30 7.68
N ILE A 98 -1.13 -16.30 6.92
CA ILE A 98 -2.55 -16.59 6.79
C ILE A 98 -2.96 -17.61 7.84
N LYS A 99 -4.02 -17.29 8.60
CA LYS A 99 -4.62 -18.18 9.60
C LYS A 99 -6.11 -18.21 9.37
N ASP A 100 -6.62 -19.31 8.79
CA ASP A 100 -8.03 -19.44 8.42
C ASP A 100 -8.45 -18.31 7.47
N LYS A 101 -9.37 -17.46 7.91
CA LYS A 101 -9.88 -16.34 7.12
C LYS A 101 -9.31 -15.00 7.56
N GLU A 102 -8.20 -15.04 8.31
CA GLU A 102 -7.49 -13.83 8.71
C GLU A 102 -6.07 -13.90 8.19
N VAL A 103 -5.48 -12.74 7.94
CA VAL A 103 -4.10 -12.66 7.56
C VAL A 103 -3.42 -11.54 8.33
N ASP A 104 -2.28 -11.87 8.95
CA ASP A 104 -1.41 -10.89 9.60
C ASP A 104 -0.46 -10.36 8.56
N VAL A 105 -0.37 -9.05 8.42
CA VAL A 105 0.47 -8.40 7.40
C VAL A 105 1.40 -7.40 8.06
N THR A 106 2.66 -7.49 7.70
CA THR A 106 3.64 -6.44 7.98
C THR A 106 4.09 -5.90 6.64
N ALA A 107 3.98 -4.59 6.46
CA ALA A 107 4.32 -3.95 5.20
C ALA A 107 5.06 -2.65 5.43
N ASN A 108 6.00 -2.35 4.54
CA ASN A 108 6.70 -1.08 4.53
C ASN A 108 6.58 -0.45 3.16
N ILE A 109 6.31 0.86 3.13
CA ILE A 109 6.37 1.63 1.89
C ILE A 109 7.67 2.43 1.92
N SER A 110 8.51 2.24 0.92
CA SER A 110 9.81 2.92 0.86
C SER A 110 10.05 3.55 -0.50
N GLY A 111 10.85 4.61 -0.50
CA GLY A 111 11.41 5.21 -1.69
C GLY A 111 12.84 4.77 -1.89
N LYS A 112 13.64 5.60 -2.60
CA LYS A 112 15.04 5.27 -2.87
C LYS A 112 15.90 5.28 -1.62
N GLU A 113 15.63 6.20 -0.70
CA GLU A 113 16.50 6.42 0.46
C GLU A 113 15.80 6.35 1.80
N ILE A 114 14.47 6.44 1.83
CA ILE A 114 13.73 6.49 3.08
C ILE A 114 12.56 5.52 3.11
N ILE A 115 12.16 5.18 4.32
CA ILE A 115 10.93 4.44 4.57
C ILE A 115 9.85 5.46 4.93
N TYR A 116 8.77 5.48 4.17
CA TYR A 116 7.67 6.41 4.39
C TYR A 116 6.65 5.90 5.40
N VAL A 117 6.32 4.61 5.33
CA VAL A 117 5.27 4.02 6.15
C VAL A 117 5.71 2.66 6.66
N LYS A 118 5.44 2.39 7.93
CA LYS A 118 5.53 1.05 8.51
C LYS A 118 4.14 0.66 8.97
N PHE A 119 3.68 -0.48 8.49
CA PHE A 119 2.35 -0.99 8.76
C PHE A 119 2.41 -2.39 9.36
N LYS A 120 1.61 -2.62 10.38
CA LYS A 120 1.36 -3.95 10.92
C LYS A 120 -0.12 -4.04 11.27
N GLY A 121 -0.78 -5.06 10.73
CA GLY A 121 -2.20 -5.19 10.96
C GLY A 121 -2.75 -6.53 10.53
N LYS A 122 -4.07 -6.64 10.63
CA LYS A 122 -4.80 -7.86 10.26
C LYS A 122 -5.90 -7.51 9.28
N PHE A 123 -6.07 -8.38 8.30
CA PHE A 123 -7.19 -8.30 7.36
C PHE A 123 -8.05 -9.55 7.48
N ASN A 124 -9.34 -9.39 7.22
CA ASN A 124 -10.24 -10.52 7.04
C ASN A 124 -10.30 -10.88 5.56
N ILE A 125 -10.24 -12.16 5.26
CA ILE A 125 -10.41 -12.69 3.91
C ILE A 125 -11.89 -12.99 3.73
N LYS A 126 -12.48 -12.43 2.71
CA LYS A 126 -13.90 -12.67 2.41
C LYS A 126 -14.11 -13.98 1.67
#